data_5514f3d5ed96737c7bbb9d5a44dc2329
#
_entry.id   5514f3d5ed96737c7bbb9d5a44dc2329
#
_cell.length_a   1.000
_cell.length_b   1.000
_cell.length_c   1.000
_cell.angle_alpha   90.00
_cell.angle_beta   90.00
_cell.angle_gamma   90.00
#
_symmetry.space_group_name_H-M   'P 1'
#
loop_
_entity.id
_entity.type
_entity.pdbx_description
1 polymer ?
#
loop_
_entity_poly.entity_id
_entity_poly.type
_entity_poly.pdbx_seq_one_letter_code
_entity_poly.pdbx_strand_id
1 'polypeptide(L)'
;MTLPNILTIGRICLIPVFALAACGYSASIEQGRSDERLRMAAAGIFVVAAVTDALDGFLARRYNQGTRLGRILDPIADKGLIATAILTIVLGPWPNAFPVWFAVAVLGRDSLMAIGFFILSNSIRGVTVHPSPLGKVATVFQIATILWVLFGIRWISQIYPSALATFFTFVSGVGYLLDAFWQTRSAGRRRL
;
A
#
# COMPACT_ATOMS: atom_id res chain seq x y z
N MET A 1 -0.58 -8.49 -24.95
CA MET A 1 -0.43 -7.98 -23.57
C MET A 1 0.13 -6.58 -23.67
N THR A 2 -0.48 -5.60 -23.04
CA THR A 2 0.03 -4.22 -23.01
C THR A 2 1.17 -4.10 -22.00
N LEU A 3 2.12 -3.21 -22.24
CA LEU A 3 3.28 -2.98 -21.37
C LEU A 3 2.90 -2.79 -19.89
N PRO A 4 1.83 -2.01 -19.54
CA PRO A 4 1.37 -1.89 -18.17
C PRO A 4 0.98 -3.23 -17.51
N ASN A 5 0.36 -4.13 -18.28
CA ASN A 5 -0.08 -5.43 -17.74
C ASN A 5 1.10 -6.35 -17.37
N ILE A 6 2.19 -6.28 -18.14
CA ILE A 6 3.42 -7.05 -17.87
C ILE A 6 4.07 -6.54 -16.57
N LEU A 7 4.10 -5.23 -16.38
CA LEU A 7 4.70 -4.61 -15.20
C LEU A 7 3.87 -4.91 -13.93
N THR A 8 2.54 -4.90 -14.01
CA THR A 8 1.66 -5.30 -12.88
C THR A 8 1.87 -6.77 -12.50
N ILE A 9 1.94 -7.69 -13.49
CA ILE A 9 2.23 -9.11 -13.24
C ILE A 9 3.61 -9.28 -12.63
N GLY A 10 4.62 -8.57 -13.15
CA GLY A 10 5.96 -8.56 -12.58
C GLY A 10 5.97 -8.15 -11.11
N ARG A 11 5.21 -7.11 -10.76
CA ARG A 11 5.06 -6.66 -9.36
C ARG A 11 4.40 -7.72 -8.48
N ILE A 12 3.34 -8.39 -8.95
CA ILE A 12 2.70 -9.48 -8.21
C ILE A 12 3.71 -10.61 -7.95
N CYS A 13 4.60 -10.92 -8.89
CA CYS A 13 5.69 -11.88 -8.71
C CYS A 13 6.76 -11.38 -7.71
N LEU A 14 6.99 -10.07 -7.61
CA LEU A 14 7.94 -9.51 -6.64
C LEU A 14 7.44 -9.57 -5.19
N ILE A 15 6.12 -9.60 -4.95
CA ILE A 15 5.57 -9.71 -3.58
C ILE A 15 6.06 -10.96 -2.85
N PRO A 16 5.92 -12.19 -3.38
CA PRO A 16 6.44 -13.37 -2.70
C PRO A 16 7.97 -13.39 -2.59
N VAL A 17 8.69 -12.82 -3.57
CA VAL A 17 10.16 -12.72 -3.51
C VAL A 17 10.57 -11.77 -2.37
N PHE A 18 9.88 -10.63 -2.22
CA PHE A 18 10.05 -9.73 -1.08
C PHE A 18 9.77 -10.45 0.24
N ALA A 19 8.63 -11.15 0.33
CA ALA A 19 8.24 -11.87 1.54
C ALA A 19 9.30 -12.91 1.95
N LEU A 20 9.83 -13.66 0.99
CA LEU A 20 10.90 -14.64 1.24
C LEU A 20 12.19 -13.96 1.77
N ALA A 21 12.61 -12.85 1.18
CA ALA A 21 13.78 -12.10 1.65
C ALA A 21 13.56 -11.52 3.07
N ALA A 22 12.38 -10.93 3.31
CA ALA A 22 12.02 -10.34 4.59
C ALA A 22 11.86 -11.40 5.70
N CYS A 23 11.21 -12.52 5.42
CA CYS A 23 11.09 -13.64 6.37
C CYS A 23 12.46 -14.30 6.60
N GLY A 24 13.31 -14.45 5.57
CA GLY A 24 14.67 -14.93 5.70
C GLY A 24 15.52 -14.05 6.63
N TYR A 25 15.37 -12.72 6.51
CA TYR A 25 16.01 -11.80 7.45
C TYR A 25 15.49 -11.99 8.88
N SER A 26 14.16 -12.10 9.07
CA SER A 26 13.57 -12.38 10.39
C SER A 26 14.12 -13.68 11.00
N ALA A 27 14.17 -14.75 10.23
CA ALA A 27 14.72 -16.03 10.68
C ALA A 27 16.22 -15.93 11.02
N SER A 28 16.99 -15.11 10.30
CA SER A 28 18.42 -14.90 10.60
C SER A 28 18.62 -14.19 11.94
N ILE A 29 17.74 -13.28 12.30
CA ILE A 29 17.76 -12.58 13.61
C ILE A 29 17.44 -13.57 14.74
N GLU A 30 16.42 -14.42 14.58
CA GLU A 30 16.07 -15.45 15.57
C GLU A 30 17.21 -16.43 15.84
N GLN A 31 18.04 -16.69 14.83
CA GLN A 31 19.25 -17.51 14.95
C GLN A 31 20.46 -16.76 15.53
N GLY A 32 20.28 -15.51 15.97
CA GLY A 32 21.36 -14.66 16.49
C GLY A 32 22.32 -14.13 15.42
N ARG A 33 21.96 -14.22 14.15
CA ARG A 33 22.74 -13.71 13.00
C ARG A 33 21.86 -12.72 12.26
N SER A 34 22.16 -11.43 12.29
CA SER A 34 21.46 -10.47 11.43
C SER A 34 22.10 -10.46 10.04
N ASP A 35 21.51 -11.17 9.09
CA ASP A 35 22.03 -11.17 7.71
C ASP A 35 21.56 -9.91 6.96
N GLU A 36 22.39 -8.88 7.03
CA GLU A 36 22.17 -7.59 6.38
C GLU A 36 21.96 -7.71 4.85
N ARG A 37 22.46 -8.76 4.21
CA ARG A 37 22.26 -8.98 2.77
C ARG A 37 20.79 -9.27 2.47
N LEU A 38 20.12 -10.09 3.29
CA LEU A 38 18.69 -10.36 3.14
C LEU A 38 17.85 -9.11 3.36
N ARG A 39 18.23 -8.27 4.34
CA ARG A 39 17.56 -6.97 4.57
C ARG A 39 17.71 -6.05 3.37
N MET A 40 18.92 -5.90 2.84
CA MET A 40 19.19 -5.06 1.67
C MET A 40 18.53 -5.62 0.41
N ALA A 41 18.47 -6.96 0.26
CA ALA A 41 17.71 -7.58 -0.83
C ALA A 41 16.21 -7.24 -0.73
N ALA A 42 15.60 -7.37 0.45
CA ALA A 42 14.22 -6.97 0.67
C ALA A 42 14.01 -5.49 0.35
N ALA A 43 14.89 -4.59 0.80
CA ALA A 43 14.83 -3.17 0.49
C ALA A 43 14.91 -2.90 -1.02
N GLY A 44 15.84 -3.54 -1.72
CA GLY A 44 16.00 -3.41 -3.17
C GLY A 44 14.77 -3.90 -3.93
N ILE A 45 14.22 -5.06 -3.58
CA ILE A 45 13.00 -5.61 -4.19
C ILE A 45 11.82 -4.64 -3.97
N PHE A 46 11.66 -4.12 -2.75
CA PHE A 46 10.59 -3.16 -2.44
C PHE A 46 10.73 -1.87 -3.24
N VAL A 47 11.93 -1.31 -3.35
CA VAL A 47 12.20 -0.10 -4.15
C VAL A 47 11.88 -0.35 -5.62
N VAL A 48 12.36 -1.46 -6.19
CA VAL A 48 12.08 -1.81 -7.59
C VAL A 48 10.58 -1.93 -7.83
N ALA A 49 9.85 -2.62 -6.95
CA ALA A 49 8.41 -2.76 -7.07
C ALA A 49 7.68 -1.41 -6.96
N ALA A 50 8.07 -0.55 -6.00
CA ALA A 50 7.45 0.77 -5.81
C ALA A 50 7.75 1.73 -6.99
N VAL A 51 8.97 1.72 -7.53
CA VAL A 51 9.34 2.53 -8.70
C VAL A 51 8.60 2.04 -9.95
N THR A 52 8.51 0.74 -10.14
CA THR A 52 7.77 0.14 -11.26
C THR A 52 6.31 0.57 -11.21
N ASP A 53 5.67 0.58 -10.03
CA ASP A 53 4.29 1.07 -9.85
C ASP A 53 4.12 2.54 -10.24
N ALA A 54 5.02 3.39 -9.78
CA ALA A 54 4.98 4.82 -10.11
C ALA A 54 5.13 5.05 -11.63
N LEU A 55 6.00 4.28 -12.30
CA LEU A 55 6.22 4.33 -13.74
C LEU A 55 4.99 3.85 -14.50
N ASP A 56 4.37 2.74 -14.09
CA ASP A 56 3.16 2.20 -14.73
C ASP A 56 2.01 3.20 -14.66
N GLY A 57 1.77 3.76 -13.48
CA GLY A 57 0.75 4.77 -13.29
C GLY A 57 0.99 6.02 -14.15
N PHE A 58 2.25 6.39 -14.38
CA PHE A 58 2.62 7.51 -15.27
C PHE A 58 2.39 7.16 -16.75
N LEU A 59 2.88 5.99 -17.20
CA LEU A 59 2.74 5.54 -18.59
C LEU A 59 1.27 5.29 -18.96
N ALA A 60 0.50 4.63 -18.10
CA ALA A 60 -0.92 4.36 -18.33
C ALA A 60 -1.72 5.65 -18.56
N ARG A 61 -1.44 6.71 -17.78
CA ARG A 61 -2.07 8.03 -17.96
C ARG A 61 -1.65 8.70 -19.27
N ARG A 62 -0.39 8.54 -19.69
CA ARG A 62 0.16 9.19 -20.90
C ARG A 62 -0.33 8.53 -22.19
N TYR A 63 -0.49 7.20 -22.19
CA TYR A 63 -0.81 6.43 -23.39
C TYR A 63 -2.28 5.98 -23.48
N ASN A 64 -3.12 6.30 -22.47
CA ASN A 64 -4.56 5.96 -22.42
C ASN A 64 -4.85 4.45 -22.63
N GLN A 65 -3.92 3.56 -22.21
CA GLN A 65 -3.97 2.12 -22.41
C GLN A 65 -4.47 1.37 -21.16
N GLY A 66 -5.61 1.76 -20.61
CA GLY A 66 -6.21 1.06 -19.48
C GLY A 66 -6.89 -0.25 -19.90
N THR A 67 -6.36 -1.41 -19.50
CA THR A 67 -7.03 -2.71 -19.68
C THR A 67 -8.01 -3.00 -18.53
N ARG A 68 -9.07 -3.82 -18.79
CA ARG A 68 -10.00 -4.27 -17.73
C ARG A 68 -9.27 -5.05 -16.63
N LEU A 69 -8.30 -5.90 -17.00
CA LEU A 69 -7.50 -6.70 -16.08
C LEU A 69 -6.56 -5.82 -15.24
N GLY A 70 -5.86 -4.86 -15.84
CA GLY A 70 -4.99 -3.94 -15.12
C GLY A 70 -5.73 -3.18 -14.03
N ARG A 71 -6.93 -2.66 -14.32
CA ARG A 71 -7.75 -1.91 -13.34
C ARG A 71 -8.11 -2.69 -12.06
N ILE A 72 -8.10 -4.02 -12.12
CA ILE A 72 -8.38 -4.88 -10.95
C ILE A 72 -7.06 -5.32 -10.29
N LEU A 73 -6.06 -5.67 -11.09
CA LEU A 73 -4.79 -6.19 -10.58
C LEU A 73 -3.89 -5.10 -9.98
N ASP A 74 -3.94 -3.87 -10.51
CA ASP A 74 -3.12 -2.75 -10.01
C ASP A 74 -3.37 -2.45 -8.53
N PRO A 75 -4.64 -2.24 -8.05
CA PRO A 75 -4.88 -2.03 -6.63
C PRO A 75 -4.48 -3.22 -5.75
N ILE A 76 -4.60 -4.44 -6.26
CA ILE A 76 -4.23 -5.65 -5.51
C ILE A 76 -2.71 -5.74 -5.37
N ALA A 77 -1.97 -5.47 -6.45
CA ALA A 77 -0.52 -5.51 -6.43
C ALA A 77 0.08 -4.41 -5.54
N ASP A 78 -0.41 -3.17 -5.67
CA ASP A 78 0.05 -2.02 -4.89
C ASP A 78 -0.20 -2.23 -3.39
N LYS A 79 -1.44 -2.55 -3.02
CA LYS A 79 -1.81 -2.78 -1.61
C LYS A 79 -1.22 -4.08 -1.05
N GLY A 80 -1.07 -5.11 -1.89
CA GLY A 80 -0.44 -6.37 -1.52
C GLY A 80 1.02 -6.20 -1.10
N LEU A 81 1.80 -5.42 -1.83
CA LEU A 81 3.21 -5.15 -1.48
C LEU A 81 3.33 -4.42 -0.14
N ILE A 82 2.56 -3.33 0.05
CA ILE A 82 2.56 -2.55 1.30
C ILE A 82 2.11 -3.41 2.47
N ALA A 83 1.02 -4.16 2.30
CA ALA A 83 0.49 -5.04 3.35
C ALA A 83 1.50 -6.13 3.74
N THR A 84 2.14 -6.78 2.76
CA THR A 84 3.17 -7.79 3.01
C THR A 84 4.36 -7.19 3.75
N ALA A 85 4.83 -5.99 3.36
CA ALA A 85 5.93 -5.32 4.04
C ALA A 85 5.58 -4.97 5.50
N ILE A 86 4.39 -4.42 5.73
CA ILE A 86 3.95 -4.09 7.10
C ILE A 86 3.83 -5.36 7.95
N LEU A 87 3.19 -6.41 7.42
CA LEU A 87 2.98 -7.66 8.18
C LEU A 87 4.29 -8.35 8.50
N THR A 88 5.21 -8.48 7.54
CA THR A 88 6.51 -9.15 7.78
C THR A 88 7.37 -8.40 8.78
N ILE A 89 7.31 -7.06 8.80
CA ILE A 89 8.07 -6.25 9.75
C ILE A 89 7.43 -6.27 11.15
N VAL A 90 6.11 -6.16 11.25
CA VAL A 90 5.40 -6.12 12.55
C VAL A 90 5.40 -7.48 13.25
N LEU A 91 5.26 -8.56 12.49
CA LEU A 91 5.21 -9.92 13.03
C LEU A 91 6.60 -10.54 13.22
N GLY A 92 7.63 -9.98 12.59
CA GLY A 92 9.00 -10.46 12.70
C GLY A 92 9.81 -9.73 13.79
N PRO A 93 10.98 -10.28 14.17
CA PRO A 93 11.86 -9.69 15.18
C PRO A 93 12.72 -8.55 14.62
N TRP A 94 12.13 -7.69 13.79
CA TRP A 94 12.87 -6.61 13.14
C TRP A 94 13.35 -5.55 14.14
N PRO A 95 14.61 -5.13 14.09
CA PRO A 95 15.07 -3.95 14.82
C PRO A 95 14.29 -2.72 14.34
N ASN A 96 13.69 -1.97 15.23
CA ASN A 96 12.80 -0.85 14.91
C ASN A 96 11.54 -1.26 14.11
N ALA A 97 10.92 -2.41 14.44
CA ALA A 97 9.63 -2.79 13.89
C ALA A 97 8.58 -1.69 14.10
N PHE A 98 7.61 -1.62 13.21
CA PHE A 98 6.49 -0.68 13.37
C PHE A 98 5.69 -0.99 14.62
N PRO A 99 5.14 0.03 15.30
CA PRO A 99 4.12 -0.18 16.31
C PRO A 99 2.89 -0.86 15.68
N VAL A 100 2.25 -1.77 16.43
CA VAL A 100 1.04 -2.50 15.97
C VAL A 100 -0.06 -1.54 15.51
N TRP A 101 -0.22 -0.38 16.19
CA TRP A 101 -1.22 0.62 15.82
C TRP A 101 -1.02 1.17 14.39
N PHE A 102 0.23 1.26 13.91
CA PHE A 102 0.52 1.65 12.53
C PHE A 102 -0.04 0.63 11.53
N ALA A 103 0.22 -0.66 11.77
CA ALA A 103 -0.32 -1.73 10.92
C ALA A 103 -1.84 -1.72 10.90
N VAL A 104 -2.47 -1.62 12.08
CA VAL A 104 -3.94 -1.56 12.20
C VAL A 104 -4.51 -0.35 11.45
N ALA A 105 -3.89 0.83 11.59
CA ALA A 105 -4.36 2.04 10.92
C ALA A 105 -4.28 1.93 9.40
N VAL A 106 -3.13 1.46 8.87
CA VAL A 106 -2.92 1.37 7.41
C VAL A 106 -3.77 0.26 6.79
N LEU A 107 -3.67 -0.97 7.32
CA LEU A 107 -4.38 -2.12 6.79
C LEU A 107 -5.90 -1.99 7.00
N GLY A 108 -6.32 -1.46 8.14
CA GLY A 108 -7.72 -1.21 8.44
C GLY A 108 -8.33 -0.20 7.48
N ARG A 109 -7.67 0.94 7.27
CA ARG A 109 -8.13 1.95 6.29
C ARG A 109 -8.18 1.38 4.88
N ASP A 110 -7.16 0.67 4.43
CA ASP A 110 -7.12 0.12 3.08
C ASP A 110 -8.20 -0.96 2.87
N SER A 111 -8.44 -1.80 3.89
CA SER A 111 -9.55 -2.77 3.88
C SER A 111 -10.92 -2.08 3.84
N LEU A 112 -11.13 -1.05 4.66
CA LEU A 112 -12.37 -0.27 4.66
C LEU A 112 -12.63 0.38 3.31
N MET A 113 -11.61 0.95 2.67
CA MET A 113 -11.75 1.52 1.33
C MET A 113 -12.09 0.46 0.28
N ALA A 114 -11.44 -0.71 0.31
CA ALA A 114 -11.72 -1.81 -0.61
C ALA A 114 -13.15 -2.34 -0.45
N ILE A 115 -13.58 -2.59 0.80
CA ILE A 115 -14.93 -3.04 1.11
C ILE A 115 -15.97 -1.98 0.72
N GLY A 116 -15.73 -0.72 1.08
CA GLY A 116 -16.61 0.39 0.71
C GLY A 116 -16.76 0.53 -0.80
N PHE A 117 -15.66 0.45 -1.55
CA PHE A 117 -15.69 0.47 -3.01
C PHE A 117 -16.53 -0.70 -3.58
N PHE A 118 -16.33 -1.92 -3.04
CA PHE A 118 -17.06 -3.11 -3.49
C PHE A 118 -18.57 -2.98 -3.21
N ILE A 119 -18.97 -2.51 -2.04
CA ILE A 119 -20.37 -2.31 -1.68
C ILE A 119 -21.00 -1.23 -2.57
N LEU A 120 -20.34 -0.08 -2.74
CA LEU A 120 -20.88 1.01 -3.54
C LEU A 120 -20.99 0.63 -5.03
N SER A 121 -19.99 -0.06 -5.57
CA SER A 121 -19.99 -0.49 -6.98
C SER A 121 -21.12 -1.47 -7.30
N ASN A 122 -21.51 -2.31 -6.34
CA ASN A 122 -22.61 -3.27 -6.51
C ASN A 122 -23.99 -2.67 -6.19
N SER A 123 -24.08 -1.70 -5.29
CA SER A 123 -25.37 -1.18 -4.80
C SER A 123 -25.89 0.02 -5.57
N ILE A 124 -25.02 0.84 -6.16
CA ILE A 124 -25.41 2.11 -6.79
C ILE A 124 -24.73 2.22 -8.15
N ARG A 125 -25.53 2.11 -9.24
CA ARG A 125 -25.04 2.39 -10.60
C ARG A 125 -24.67 3.87 -10.72
N GLY A 126 -23.41 4.16 -11.07
CA GLY A 126 -22.94 5.53 -11.36
C GLY A 126 -22.16 6.21 -10.23
N VAL A 127 -21.78 5.51 -9.16
CA VAL A 127 -20.87 6.06 -8.15
C VAL A 127 -19.45 6.07 -8.73
N THR A 128 -18.88 7.26 -8.87
CA THR A 128 -17.49 7.46 -9.23
C THR A 128 -16.70 7.79 -7.98
N VAL A 129 -15.89 6.87 -7.52
CA VAL A 129 -14.94 7.13 -6.42
C VAL A 129 -13.76 7.92 -6.98
N HIS A 130 -13.64 9.18 -6.60
CA HIS A 130 -12.50 10.00 -6.97
C HIS A 130 -11.36 9.75 -5.99
N PRO A 131 -10.16 9.38 -6.48
CA PRO A 131 -8.99 9.23 -5.61
C PRO A 131 -8.64 10.59 -4.99
N SER A 132 -8.72 10.70 -3.67
CA SER A 132 -8.37 11.93 -2.97
C SER A 132 -6.86 12.19 -3.05
N PRO A 133 -6.41 13.44 -3.23
CA PRO A 133 -4.98 13.78 -3.21
C PRO A 133 -4.33 13.42 -1.87
N LEU A 134 -5.08 13.50 -0.76
CA LEU A 134 -4.63 13.09 0.57
C LEU A 134 -4.32 11.59 0.65
N GLY A 135 -5.05 10.74 -0.11
CA GLY A 135 -4.76 9.32 -0.18
C GLY A 135 -3.40 9.02 -0.82
N LYS A 136 -3.02 9.80 -1.84
CA LYS A 136 -1.69 9.68 -2.47
C LYS A 136 -0.58 10.09 -1.52
N VAL A 137 -0.77 11.20 -0.80
CA VAL A 137 0.18 11.67 0.22
C VAL A 137 0.35 10.62 1.31
N ALA A 138 -0.74 10.03 1.82
CA ALA A 138 -0.69 8.96 2.80
C ALA A 138 0.15 7.77 2.31
N THR A 139 -0.07 7.31 1.06
CA THR A 139 0.70 6.19 0.48
C THR A 139 2.20 6.52 0.35
N VAL A 140 2.56 7.75 -0.03
CA VAL A 140 3.96 8.19 -0.08
C VAL A 140 4.61 8.11 1.30
N PHE A 141 3.94 8.59 2.35
CA PHE A 141 4.45 8.50 3.72
C PHE A 141 4.53 7.04 4.22
N GLN A 142 3.60 6.18 3.85
CA GLN A 142 3.64 4.75 4.14
C GLN A 142 4.87 4.10 3.51
N ILE A 143 5.12 4.32 2.21
CA ILE A 143 6.29 3.82 1.50
C ILE A 143 7.58 4.33 2.14
N ALA A 144 7.66 5.64 2.44
CA ALA A 144 8.83 6.24 3.09
C ALA A 144 9.09 5.60 4.47
N THR A 145 8.04 5.33 5.25
CA THR A 145 8.13 4.69 6.56
C THR A 145 8.62 3.23 6.45
N ILE A 146 8.13 2.48 5.46
CA ILE A 146 8.58 1.11 5.19
C ILE A 146 10.08 1.12 4.82
N LEU A 147 10.48 2.00 3.90
CA LEU A 147 11.88 2.15 3.50
C LEU A 147 12.77 2.56 4.66
N TRP A 148 12.27 3.39 5.59
CA TRP A 148 12.99 3.77 6.81
C TRP A 148 13.45 2.57 7.63
N VAL A 149 12.56 1.59 7.80
CA VAL A 149 12.87 0.35 8.53
C VAL A 149 13.74 -0.58 7.69
N LEU A 150 13.43 -0.76 6.40
CA LEU A 150 14.19 -1.63 5.49
C LEU A 150 15.64 -1.17 5.34
N PHE A 151 15.91 0.14 5.28
CA PHE A 151 17.27 0.68 5.26
C PHE A 151 17.94 0.72 6.64
N GLY A 152 17.21 0.38 7.70
CA GLY A 152 17.75 0.32 9.07
C GLY A 152 18.16 1.69 9.60
N ILE A 153 17.44 2.74 9.26
CA ILE A 153 17.72 4.09 9.73
C ILE A 153 17.39 4.17 11.22
N ARG A 154 18.41 4.47 12.07
CA ARG A 154 18.31 4.44 13.54
C ARG A 154 18.50 5.80 14.22
N TRP A 155 18.87 6.83 13.49
CA TRP A 155 19.17 8.18 14.06
C TRP A 155 17.90 8.89 14.56
N ILE A 156 16.73 8.54 13.98
CA ILE A 156 15.44 9.05 14.42
C ILE A 156 14.55 7.81 14.66
N SER A 157 13.82 7.81 15.77
CA SER A 157 12.90 6.72 16.09
C SER A 157 11.83 6.57 14.98
N GLN A 158 11.56 5.33 14.55
CA GLN A 158 10.54 5.01 13.55
C GLN A 158 9.12 5.42 14.00
N ILE A 159 8.92 5.77 15.27
CA ILE A 159 7.64 6.29 15.76
C ILE A 159 7.23 7.55 15.03
N TYR A 160 8.18 8.46 14.73
CA TYR A 160 7.86 9.73 14.04
C TYR A 160 7.36 9.53 12.61
N PRO A 161 8.07 8.83 11.71
CA PRO A 161 7.55 8.56 10.37
C PRO A 161 6.26 7.72 10.41
N SER A 162 6.13 6.76 11.35
CA SER A 162 4.90 5.99 11.52
C SER A 162 3.72 6.87 11.96
N ALA A 163 3.92 7.81 12.90
CA ALA A 163 2.89 8.73 13.34
C ALA A 163 2.44 9.66 12.20
N LEU A 164 3.39 10.20 11.44
CA LEU A 164 3.10 11.07 10.30
C LEU A 164 2.32 10.33 9.21
N ALA A 165 2.75 9.13 8.85
CA ALA A 165 2.05 8.29 7.89
C ALA A 165 0.64 7.93 8.36
N THR A 166 0.47 7.60 9.65
CA THR A 166 -0.84 7.30 10.24
C THR A 166 -1.74 8.53 10.25
N PHE A 167 -1.22 9.70 10.57
CA PHE A 167 -2.00 10.94 10.53
C PHE A 167 -2.60 11.18 9.14
N PHE A 168 -1.77 11.12 8.08
CA PHE A 168 -2.28 11.28 6.71
C PHE A 168 -3.22 10.14 6.29
N THR A 169 -2.97 8.92 6.76
CA THR A 169 -3.84 7.77 6.53
C THR A 169 -5.22 8.00 7.14
N PHE A 170 -5.28 8.49 8.38
CA PHE A 170 -6.52 8.80 9.08
C PHE A 170 -7.29 9.95 8.40
N VAL A 171 -6.62 11.07 8.10
CA VAL A 171 -7.24 12.21 7.42
C VAL A 171 -7.81 11.80 6.06
N SER A 172 -7.07 10.99 5.29
CA SER A 172 -7.55 10.44 4.02
C SER A 172 -8.75 9.50 4.20
N GLY A 173 -8.75 8.67 5.25
CA GLY A 173 -9.86 7.77 5.56
C GLY A 173 -11.14 8.51 5.91
N VAL A 174 -11.04 9.54 6.74
CA VAL A 174 -12.18 10.42 7.09
C VAL A 174 -12.73 11.11 5.84
N GLY A 175 -11.85 11.66 4.99
CA GLY A 175 -12.26 12.28 3.73
C GLY A 175 -13.06 11.31 2.84
N TYR A 176 -12.60 10.06 2.72
CA TYR A 176 -13.30 9.03 1.96
C TYR A 176 -14.70 8.71 2.53
N LEU A 177 -14.81 8.59 3.85
CA LEU A 177 -16.10 8.31 4.50
C LEU A 177 -17.10 9.47 4.31
N LEU A 178 -16.62 10.71 4.40
CA LEU A 178 -17.45 11.90 4.14
C LEU A 178 -17.94 11.92 2.70
N ASP A 179 -17.07 11.69 1.72
CA ASP A 179 -17.44 11.64 0.31
C ASP A 179 -18.48 10.54 0.02
N ALA A 180 -18.28 9.35 0.58
CA ALA A 180 -19.22 8.24 0.47
C ALA A 180 -20.60 8.59 1.07
N PHE A 181 -20.63 9.24 2.24
CA PHE A 181 -21.85 9.68 2.90
C PHE A 181 -22.61 10.72 2.07
N TRP A 182 -21.92 11.71 1.50
CA TRP A 182 -22.55 12.72 0.65
C TRP A 182 -23.10 12.13 -0.65
N GLN A 183 -22.40 11.19 -1.28
CA GLN A 183 -22.86 10.53 -2.50
C GLN A 183 -24.11 9.68 -2.28
N THR A 184 -24.16 8.92 -1.18
CA THR A 184 -25.35 8.10 -0.84
C THR A 184 -26.57 8.98 -0.56
N ARG A 185 -26.40 10.11 0.14
CA ARG A 185 -27.47 11.06 0.42
C ARG A 185 -28.01 11.77 -0.83
N SER A 186 -27.12 12.07 -1.76
CA SER A 186 -27.48 12.71 -3.04
C SER A 186 -28.22 11.75 -3.99
N ALA A 187 -27.85 10.45 -3.98
CA ALA A 187 -28.50 9.42 -4.78
C ALA A 187 -29.94 9.12 -4.27
N GLY A 188 -30.18 9.19 -2.96
CA GLY A 188 -31.52 9.05 -2.37
C GLY A 188 -32.48 10.18 -2.77
N ARG A 189 -32.00 11.43 -2.90
CA ARG A 189 -32.79 12.57 -3.32
C ARG A 189 -33.19 12.58 -4.81
N ARG A 190 -32.52 11.83 -5.67
CA ARG A 190 -32.83 11.71 -7.11
C ARG A 190 -33.86 10.62 -7.41
N ARG A 191 -34.26 9.83 -6.42
CA ARG A 191 -35.27 8.75 -6.55
C ARG A 191 -36.67 9.15 -6.02
N LEU A 192 -36.80 10.32 -5.42
CA LEU A 192 -38.07 10.99 -5.03
C LEU A 192 -38.43 12.07 -6.06
#